data_adbb8eb83385c718d9944e07b8d14912
#
_entry.id   adbb8eb83385c718d9944e07b8d14912
#
_cell.length_a   1.000
_cell.length_b   1.000
_cell.length_c   1.000
_cell.angle_alpha   90.00
_cell.angle_beta   90.00
_cell.angle_gamma   90.00
#
_symmetry.space_group_name_H-M   'P 1'
#
loop_
_entity.id
_entity.type
_entity.pdbx_description
1 polymer ?
#
loop_
_entity_poly.entity_id
_entity_poly.type
_entity_poly.pdbx_seq_one_letter_code
_entity_poly.pdbx_strand_id
1 'polypeptide(L)' 'MSKPLHADAEWNAGDLGCGTLVLDLRKRLRAMPGRVLKVIALDLGAPEDLPAWCRLTQNELLDYDPNTRSFWIRSRTDWS' A
#
# COMPACT_ATOMS: atom_id res chain seq x y z
N MET A 1 -1.78 -8.64 21.49
CA MET A 1 -1.21 -7.39 21.04
C MET A 1 -0.40 -7.59 19.77
N SER A 2 -0.77 -6.88 18.73
CA SER A 2 -0.04 -7.01 17.49
C SER A 2 1.10 -6.01 17.43
N LYS A 3 2.21 -6.43 16.88
CA LYS A 3 3.30 -5.54 16.60
C LYS A 3 3.08 -4.91 15.24
N PRO A 4 3.45 -3.64 15.06
CA PRO A 4 3.44 -3.09 13.73
C PRO A 4 4.43 -3.86 12.85
N LEU A 5 4.05 -4.07 11.60
CA LEU A 5 4.95 -4.68 10.66
C LEU A 5 6.09 -3.70 10.36
N HIS A 6 7.26 -4.27 10.12
CA HIS A 6 8.37 -3.44 9.68
C HIS A 6 8.07 -2.91 8.27
N ALA A 7 8.30 -1.63 8.09
CA ALA A 7 8.16 -1.00 6.77
C ALA A 7 9.48 -0.35 6.40
N ASP A 8 9.90 -0.54 5.16
CA ASP A 8 11.12 0.07 4.66
C ASP A 8 10.93 1.55 4.35
N ALA A 9 9.69 1.95 4.07
CA ALA A 9 9.33 3.34 3.82
C ALA A 9 7.88 3.56 4.22
N GLU A 10 7.52 4.83 4.39
CA GLU A 10 6.16 5.22 4.73
C GLU A 10 5.72 6.36 3.82
N TRP A 11 4.47 6.29 3.38
CA TRP A 11 3.88 7.33 2.54
C TRP A 11 2.49 7.66 3.04
N ASN A 12 2.30 8.93 3.39
CA ASN A 12 0.99 9.41 3.78
C ASN A 12 0.31 9.99 2.53
N ALA A 13 -0.58 9.20 1.95
CA ALA A 13 -1.30 9.60 0.76
C ALA A 13 -2.44 10.59 1.07
N GLY A 14 -2.77 10.75 2.36
CA GLY A 14 -3.84 11.65 2.75
C GLY A 14 -5.17 11.26 2.12
N ASP A 15 -5.86 12.24 1.57
CA ASP A 15 -7.20 12.03 1.01
C ASP A 15 -7.19 11.83 -0.51
N LEU A 16 -6.07 11.44 -1.09
CA LEU A 16 -6.04 11.14 -2.52
C LEU A 16 -7.09 10.10 -2.87
N GLY A 17 -7.83 10.36 -3.93
CA GLY A 17 -8.78 9.38 -4.47
C GLY A 17 -8.06 8.18 -5.04
N CYS A 18 -8.75 7.04 -5.10
CA CYS A 18 -8.13 5.78 -5.47
C CYS A 18 -7.46 5.80 -6.84
N GLY A 19 -8.01 6.52 -7.80
CA GLY A 19 -7.38 6.63 -9.12
C GLY A 19 -5.98 7.21 -9.05
N THR A 20 -5.84 8.36 -8.41
CA THR A 20 -4.55 9.02 -8.22
C THR A 20 -3.67 8.24 -7.25
N LEU A 21 -4.28 7.71 -6.20
CA LEU A 21 -3.57 6.95 -5.19
C LEU A 21 -2.82 5.78 -5.80
N VAL A 22 -3.49 4.97 -6.63
CA VAL A 22 -2.85 3.77 -7.17
C VAL A 22 -1.78 4.09 -8.21
N LEU A 23 -1.92 5.21 -8.92
CA LEU A 23 -0.87 5.63 -9.85
C LEU A 23 0.42 5.98 -9.12
N ASP A 24 0.31 6.75 -8.04
CA ASP A 24 1.44 7.11 -7.21
C ASP A 24 2.00 5.88 -6.49
N LEU A 25 1.11 5.05 -5.97
CA LEU A 25 1.50 3.84 -5.27
C LEU A 25 2.32 2.92 -6.17
N ARG A 26 1.90 2.77 -7.42
CA ARG A 26 2.64 1.96 -8.39
C ARG A 26 4.06 2.46 -8.59
N LYS A 27 4.22 3.77 -8.73
CA LYS A 27 5.55 4.35 -8.91
C LYS A 27 6.43 4.09 -7.70
N ARG A 28 5.86 4.26 -6.50
CA ARG A 28 6.63 4.08 -5.27
C ARG A 28 7.04 2.63 -5.07
N LEU A 29 6.12 1.70 -5.29
CA LEU A 29 6.43 0.28 -5.13
C LEU A 29 7.44 -0.19 -6.17
N ARG A 30 7.33 0.31 -7.40
CA ARG A 30 8.26 -0.05 -8.45
C ARG A 30 9.69 0.39 -8.12
N ALA A 31 9.83 1.48 -7.37
CA ALA A 31 11.14 1.99 -6.97
C ALA A 31 11.74 1.20 -5.81
N MET A 32 10.98 0.29 -5.20
CA MET A 32 11.45 -0.46 -4.04
C MET A 32 11.06 -1.95 -4.12
N PRO A 33 11.53 -2.65 -5.15
CA PRO A 33 11.12 -4.06 -5.35
C PRO A 33 11.42 -4.91 -4.13
N GLY A 34 10.46 -5.75 -3.74
CA GLY A 34 10.61 -6.69 -2.62
C GLY A 34 10.54 -6.05 -1.25
N ARG A 35 10.42 -4.73 -1.16
CA ARG A 35 10.39 -4.05 0.11
C ARG A 35 8.97 -3.70 0.51
N VAL A 36 8.80 -3.30 1.75
CA VAL A 36 7.48 -3.02 2.33
C VAL A 36 7.27 -1.52 2.46
N LEU A 37 6.17 -1.05 1.90
CA LEU A 37 5.74 0.34 2.03
C LEU A 37 4.52 0.40 2.94
N LYS A 38 4.58 1.26 3.95
CA LYS A 38 3.41 1.56 4.76
C LYS A 38 2.71 2.77 4.14
N VAL A 39 1.46 2.57 3.75
CA VAL A 39 0.66 3.62 3.10
C VAL A 39 -0.45 4.03 4.05
N ILE A 40 -0.57 5.33 4.29
CA ILE A 40 -1.70 5.86 5.03
C ILE A 40 -2.65 6.48 4.02
N ALA A 41 -3.86 5.94 3.92
CA ALA A 41 -4.85 6.36 2.92
C ALA A 41 -6.17 6.64 3.61
N LEU A 42 -6.64 7.87 3.50
CA LEU A 42 -7.86 8.32 4.16
C LEU A 42 -9.10 8.18 3.29
N ASP A 43 -8.93 7.86 2.00
CA ASP A 43 -10.06 7.65 1.11
C ASP A 43 -10.91 6.49 1.59
N LEU A 44 -12.23 6.69 1.64
CA LEU A 44 -13.15 5.69 2.17
C LEU A 44 -13.20 4.42 1.34
N GLY A 45 -12.84 4.49 0.06
CA GLY A 45 -12.81 3.32 -0.82
C GLY A 45 -11.53 2.51 -0.70
N ALA A 46 -10.47 3.06 -0.08
CA ALA A 46 -9.18 2.39 -0.03
C ALA A 46 -9.23 1.00 0.61
N PRO A 47 -9.96 0.77 1.70
CA PRO A 47 -9.98 -0.57 2.30
C PRO A 47 -10.51 -1.65 1.38
N GLU A 48 -11.35 -1.31 0.40
CA GLU A 48 -11.82 -2.26 -0.60
C GLU A 48 -10.93 -2.29 -1.83
N ASP A 49 -10.49 -1.11 -2.27
CA ASP A 49 -9.78 -0.98 -3.54
C ASP A 49 -8.33 -1.42 -3.47
N LEU A 50 -7.64 -1.15 -2.37
CA LEU A 50 -6.22 -1.50 -2.27
C LEU A 50 -5.98 -2.99 -2.25
N PRO A 51 -6.76 -3.80 -1.51
CA PRO A 51 -6.58 -5.26 -1.59
C PRO A 51 -6.80 -5.81 -2.99
N ALA A 52 -7.81 -5.31 -3.69
CA ALA A 52 -8.08 -5.75 -5.06
C ALA A 52 -6.95 -5.33 -5.99
N TRP A 53 -6.47 -4.10 -5.85
CA TRP A 53 -5.37 -3.60 -6.65
C TRP A 53 -4.08 -4.41 -6.42
N CYS A 54 -3.82 -4.76 -5.15
CA CYS A 54 -2.64 -5.57 -4.84
C CYS A 54 -2.72 -6.93 -5.52
N ARG A 55 -3.90 -7.56 -5.53
CA ARG A 55 -4.07 -8.85 -6.21
C ARG A 55 -3.86 -8.71 -7.71
N LEU A 56 -4.42 -7.66 -8.31
CA LEU A 56 -4.30 -7.43 -9.75
C LEU A 56 -2.86 -7.18 -10.17
N THR A 57 -2.09 -6.50 -9.34
CA THR A 57 -0.72 -6.12 -9.68
C THR A 57 0.33 -7.05 -9.12
N GLN A 58 -0.11 -8.10 -8.39
CA GLN A 58 0.77 -9.08 -7.78
C GLN A 58 1.67 -8.49 -6.71
N ASN A 59 1.27 -7.37 -6.12
CA ASN A 59 1.86 -6.89 -4.89
C ASN A 59 1.14 -7.57 -3.73
N GLU A 60 1.77 -7.63 -2.58
CA GLU A 60 1.23 -8.36 -1.44
C GLU A 60 0.77 -7.40 -0.35
N LEU A 61 -0.51 -7.43 -0.02
CA LEU A 61 -1.01 -6.69 1.13
C LEU A 61 -0.75 -7.55 2.38
N LEU A 62 0.17 -7.07 3.22
CA LEU A 62 0.58 -7.81 4.41
C LEU A 62 -0.37 -7.57 5.58
N ASP A 63 -0.85 -6.34 5.73
CA ASP A 63 -1.71 -6.00 6.84
C ASP A 63 -2.43 -4.68 6.57
N TYR A 64 -3.50 -4.46 7.32
CA TYR A 64 -4.27 -3.22 7.28
C TYR A 64 -4.75 -2.90 8.70
N ASP A 65 -4.48 -1.69 9.15
CA ASP A 65 -4.94 -1.20 10.44
C ASP A 65 -6.01 -0.13 10.21
N PRO A 66 -7.30 -0.46 10.48
CA PRO A 66 -8.37 0.51 10.24
C PRO A 66 -8.33 1.71 11.19
N ASN A 67 -7.70 1.56 12.35
CA ASN A 67 -7.62 2.66 13.31
C ASN A 67 -6.73 3.79 12.81
N THR A 68 -5.65 3.45 12.13
CA THR A 68 -4.71 4.44 11.60
C THR A 68 -4.80 4.57 10.10
N ARG A 69 -5.69 3.81 9.45
CA ARG A 69 -5.83 3.80 8.01
C ARG A 69 -4.53 3.44 7.29
N SER A 70 -3.78 2.52 7.86
CA SER A 70 -2.46 2.14 7.36
C SER A 70 -2.50 0.79 6.67
N PHE A 71 -1.83 0.71 5.55
CA PHE A 71 -1.71 -0.51 4.74
C PHE A 71 -0.24 -0.85 4.59
N TRP A 72 0.13 -2.09 4.86
CA TRP A 72 1.51 -2.56 4.65
C TRP A 72 1.52 -3.41 3.40
N ILE A 73 2.22 -2.93 2.39
CA ILE A 73 2.23 -3.56 1.07
C ILE A 73 3.67 -3.91 0.71
N ARG A 74 3.90 -5.18 0.41
CA ARG A 74 5.20 -5.62 -0.10
C ARG A 74 5.18 -5.49 -1.61
N SER A 75 6.17 -4.78 -2.14
CA SER A 75 6.32 -4.63 -3.57
C SER A 75 6.74 -5.95 -4.21
N ARG A 76 6.18 -6.25 -5.36
CA ARG A 76 6.66 -7.38 -6.15
C ARG A 76 8.12 -7.13 -6.55
N THR A 77 8.83 -8.20 -6.80
CA THR A 77 10.25 -8.09 -7.19
C THR A 77 10.43 -7.98 -8.69
N ASP A 78 9.45 -8.41 -9.44
CA ASP A 78 9.53 -8.47 -10.91
C ASP A 78 8.62 -7.39 -11.53
N TRP A 79 9.20 -6.23 -11.73
CA TRP A 79 8.51 -5.10 -12.37
C TRP A 79 8.99 -4.98 -13.80
N SER A 80 8.42 -5.77 -14.66
CA SER A 80 8.79 -5.70 -16.08
C SER A 80 7.91 -4.75 -16.87
#